data_0b3d977f66f60e6c3598b48445e5689f
#
_entry.id   0b3d977f66f60e6c3598b48445e5689f
#
_cell.length_a   1.000
_cell.length_b   1.000
_cell.length_c   1.000
_cell.angle_alpha   90.00
_cell.angle_beta   90.00
_cell.angle_gamma   90.00
#
_symmetry.space_group_name_H-M   'P 1'
#
loop_
_entity.id
_entity.type
_entity.pdbx_description
1 polymer ?
#
loop_
_entity_poly.entity_id
_entity_poly.type
_entity_poly.pdbx_seq_one_letter_code
_entity_poly.pdbx_strand_id
1 'polypeptide(L)'
;MKPAKEAEQRWFVAHTKPRCEKKLQAWCQQEGLDCRLPTYASVRQYRGKEVTFHKPLFPGYLFIWMLVKHRRGVLQSDYVANLLEPPNQAEFESQLNEILLAVKSMETIRLVPSIGPAEFHSAATRIPLG
;
A
#
# COMPACT_ATOMS: atom_id res chain seq x y z
N MET A 1 7.40 -32.71 7.18
CA MET A 1 6.55 -32.07 6.20
C MET A 1 6.44 -30.59 6.52
N LYS A 2 6.78 -29.74 5.55
CA LYS A 2 6.69 -28.30 5.81
C LYS A 2 5.24 -27.85 5.87
N PRO A 3 4.91 -26.99 6.82
CA PRO A 3 3.61 -26.36 6.80
C PRO A 3 3.39 -25.60 5.49
N ALA A 4 2.26 -25.81 4.85
CA ALA A 4 1.93 -25.11 3.62
C ALA A 4 2.07 -23.59 3.77
N LYS A 5 1.83 -23.09 4.98
CA LYS A 5 1.90 -21.68 5.33
C LYS A 5 3.27 -21.05 5.06
N GLU A 6 4.35 -21.79 5.26
CA GLU A 6 5.70 -21.27 5.03
C GLU A 6 6.04 -21.17 3.53
N ALA A 7 5.42 -22.01 2.71
CA ALA A 7 5.64 -22.01 1.27
C ALA A 7 4.68 -21.08 0.52
N GLU A 8 3.64 -20.60 1.18
CA GLU A 8 2.63 -19.74 0.55
C GLU A 8 2.98 -18.28 0.67
N GLN A 9 2.75 -17.55 -0.41
CA GLN A 9 2.79 -16.09 -0.34
C GLN A 9 1.54 -15.60 0.36
N ARG A 10 1.71 -14.53 1.13
CA ARG A 10 0.63 -13.93 1.90
C ARG A 10 0.75 -12.42 1.85
N TRP A 11 -0.36 -11.75 2.08
CA TRP A 11 -0.37 -10.30 2.20
C TRP A 11 0.14 -9.88 3.57
N PHE A 12 0.98 -8.86 3.56
CA PHE A 12 1.46 -8.19 4.76
C PHE A 12 1.21 -6.70 4.63
N VAL A 13 0.92 -6.06 5.75
CA VAL A 13 0.78 -4.60 5.80
C VAL A 13 2.02 -4.06 6.51
N ALA A 14 2.81 -3.31 5.77
CA ALA A 14 4.00 -2.67 6.32
C ALA A 14 3.63 -1.27 6.80
N HIS A 15 3.81 -1.03 8.10
CA HIS A 15 3.72 0.31 8.65
C HIS A 15 5.10 0.94 8.52
N THR A 16 5.24 1.92 7.65
CA THR A 16 6.53 2.51 7.33
C THR A 16 6.90 3.60 8.32
N LYS A 17 8.21 3.88 8.39
CA LYS A 17 8.69 5.07 9.05
C LYS A 17 8.23 6.30 8.26
N PRO A 18 8.20 7.49 8.87
CA PRO A 18 7.73 8.69 8.18
C PRO A 18 8.43 8.91 6.84
N ARG A 19 7.64 9.18 5.81
CA ARG A 19 8.11 9.50 4.45
C ARG A 19 8.91 8.38 3.79
N CYS A 20 8.71 7.13 4.23
CA CYS A 20 9.45 5.99 3.67
C CYS A 20 8.62 5.09 2.77
N GLU A 21 7.37 5.44 2.45
CA GLU A 21 6.50 4.60 1.64
C GLU A 21 7.12 4.29 0.27
N LYS A 22 7.56 5.33 -0.44
CA LYS A 22 8.16 5.16 -1.76
C LYS A 22 9.55 4.53 -1.69
N LYS A 23 10.27 4.80 -0.62
CA LYS A 23 11.58 4.18 -0.40
C LYS A 23 11.44 2.68 -0.18
N LEU A 24 10.45 2.28 0.60
CA LEU A 24 10.16 0.86 0.82
C LEU A 24 9.67 0.20 -0.47
N GLN A 25 8.85 0.88 -1.25
CA GLN A 25 8.41 0.37 -2.55
C GLN A 25 9.60 0.07 -3.46
N ALA A 26 10.54 1.01 -3.56
CA ALA A 26 11.74 0.83 -4.37
C ALA A 26 12.59 -0.32 -3.85
N TRP A 27 12.72 -0.45 -2.54
CA TRP A 27 13.45 -1.55 -1.92
C TRP A 27 12.81 -2.89 -2.24
N CYS A 28 11.48 -2.98 -2.15
CA CYS A 28 10.76 -4.20 -2.49
C CYS A 28 10.96 -4.59 -3.96
N GLN A 29 10.90 -3.63 -4.87
CA GLN A 29 11.12 -3.87 -6.29
C GLN A 29 12.53 -4.38 -6.53
N GLN A 30 13.52 -3.81 -5.85
CA GLN A 30 14.91 -4.22 -5.95
C GLN A 30 15.12 -5.66 -5.45
N GLU A 31 14.37 -6.03 -4.40
CA GLU A 31 14.46 -7.37 -3.82
C GLU A 31 13.53 -8.39 -4.50
N GLY A 32 12.82 -7.98 -5.53
CA GLY A 32 11.91 -8.86 -6.26
C GLY A 32 10.63 -9.19 -5.52
N LEU A 33 10.25 -8.38 -4.54
CA LEU A 33 9.02 -8.56 -3.79
C LEU A 33 7.89 -7.79 -4.46
N ASP A 34 6.72 -8.40 -4.54
CA ASP A 34 5.53 -7.76 -5.11
C ASP A 34 4.89 -6.87 -4.04
N CYS A 35 4.68 -5.61 -4.36
CA CYS A 35 4.08 -4.68 -3.41
C CYS A 35 3.05 -3.78 -4.08
N ARG A 36 2.17 -3.22 -3.26
CA ARG A 36 1.13 -2.30 -3.72
C ARG A 36 1.19 -1.04 -2.85
N LEU A 37 1.38 0.10 -3.50
CA LEU A 37 1.31 1.41 -2.87
C LEU A 37 0.24 2.22 -3.59
N PRO A 38 -1.02 2.14 -3.14
CA PRO A 38 -2.07 2.94 -3.75
C PRO A 38 -1.77 4.43 -3.58
N THR A 39 -1.83 5.17 -4.67
CA THR A 39 -1.58 6.61 -4.66
C THR A 39 -2.74 7.33 -5.32
N TYR A 40 -2.86 8.63 -5.03
CA TYR A 40 -3.79 9.50 -5.72
C TYR A 40 -3.05 10.70 -6.28
N ALA A 41 -3.59 11.25 -7.36
CA ALA A 41 -2.99 12.42 -8.00
C ALA A 41 -3.47 13.68 -7.29
N SER A 42 -2.53 14.51 -6.86
CA SER A 42 -2.80 15.82 -6.28
C SER A 42 -2.26 16.88 -7.22
N VAL A 43 -3.15 17.66 -7.81
CA VAL A 43 -2.78 18.69 -8.76
C VAL A 43 -2.66 20.03 -8.04
N ARG A 44 -1.54 20.70 -8.20
CA ARG A 44 -1.30 22.01 -7.61
C ARG A 44 -0.77 22.96 -8.66
N GLN A 45 -1.09 24.24 -8.49
CA GLN A 45 -0.56 25.28 -9.35
C GLN A 45 0.66 25.93 -8.70
N TYR A 46 1.76 25.89 -9.42
CA TYR A 46 3.00 26.53 -9.02
C TYR A 46 3.41 27.53 -10.07
N ARG A 47 3.38 28.83 -9.73
CA ARG A 47 3.83 29.90 -10.62
C ARG A 47 3.19 29.82 -12.00
N GLY A 48 1.87 29.56 -12.06
CA GLY A 48 1.14 29.43 -13.31
C GLY A 48 1.30 28.10 -14.04
N LYS A 49 2.06 27.17 -13.47
CA LYS A 49 2.20 25.82 -14.03
C LYS A 49 1.46 24.81 -13.16
N GLU A 50 0.81 23.88 -13.83
CA GLU A 50 0.12 22.77 -13.17
C GLU A 50 1.12 21.66 -12.89
N VAL A 51 1.24 21.28 -11.62
CA VAL A 51 2.13 20.20 -11.20
C VAL A 51 1.30 19.10 -10.55
N THR A 52 1.53 17.87 -10.97
CA THR A 52 0.83 16.70 -10.42
C THR A 52 1.76 15.94 -9.50
N PHE A 53 1.31 15.71 -8.27
CA PHE A 53 2.00 14.89 -7.28
C PHE A 53 1.21 13.61 -7.06
N HIS A 54 1.91 12.48 -6.96
CA HIS A 54 1.30 11.21 -6.59
C HIS A 54 1.59 10.94 -5.12
N LYS A 55 0.54 10.98 -4.30
CA LYS A 55 0.66 10.84 -2.85
C LYS A 55 0.08 9.51 -2.39
N PRO A 56 0.68 8.89 -1.35
CA PRO A 56 0.12 7.65 -0.81
C PRO A 56 -1.32 7.85 -0.33
N LEU A 57 -2.20 6.94 -0.72
CA LEU A 57 -3.60 6.96 -0.29
C LEU A 57 -3.71 6.65 1.20
N PHE A 58 -2.84 5.76 1.69
CA PHE A 58 -2.75 5.41 3.10
C PHE A 58 -1.36 5.79 3.60
N PRO A 59 -1.16 7.04 4.03
CA PRO A 59 0.17 7.48 4.49
C PRO A 59 0.70 6.57 5.60
N GLY A 60 1.92 6.10 5.43
CA GLY A 60 2.56 5.23 6.38
C GLY A 60 2.30 3.74 6.17
N TYR A 61 1.64 3.35 5.06
CA TYR A 61 1.34 1.95 4.82
C TYR A 61 1.70 1.52 3.41
N LEU A 62 2.18 0.28 3.31
CA LEU A 62 2.48 -0.37 2.05
C LEU A 62 2.07 -1.83 2.16
N PHE A 63 1.48 -2.38 1.11
CA PHE A 63 1.00 -3.76 1.10
C PHE A 63 1.98 -4.63 0.33
N ILE A 64 2.44 -5.72 0.92
CA ILE A 64 3.46 -6.59 0.35
C ILE A 64 2.93 -8.01 0.23
N TRP A 65 3.07 -8.58 -0.96
CA TRP A 65 2.76 -9.99 -1.24
C TRP A 65 4.06 -10.75 -1.25
N MET A 66 4.27 -11.59 -0.23
CA MET A 66 5.55 -12.26 -0.06
C MET A 66 5.42 -13.54 0.77
N LEU A 67 6.48 -14.34 0.76
CA LEU A 67 6.59 -15.49 1.66
C LEU A 67 6.89 -15.01 3.07
N VAL A 68 6.44 -15.80 4.06
CA VAL A 68 6.68 -15.48 5.48
C VAL A 68 8.17 -15.32 5.78
N LYS A 69 9.03 -16.09 5.12
CA LYS A 69 10.48 -16.02 5.34
C LYS A 69 11.08 -14.65 5.01
N HIS A 70 10.39 -13.83 4.22
CA HIS A 70 10.88 -12.50 3.84
C HIS A 70 10.61 -11.43 4.90
N ARG A 71 9.85 -11.76 5.95
CA ARG A 71 9.48 -10.79 6.99
C ARG A 71 10.69 -10.14 7.63
N ARG A 72 11.70 -10.93 7.98
CA ARG A 72 12.89 -10.42 8.64
C ARG A 72 13.63 -9.41 7.76
N GLY A 73 13.79 -9.72 6.47
CA GLY A 73 14.45 -8.81 5.53
C GLY A 73 13.74 -7.48 5.42
N VAL A 74 12.40 -7.53 5.34
CA VAL A 74 11.59 -6.31 5.26
C VAL A 74 11.76 -5.47 6.53
N LEU A 75 11.72 -6.10 7.70
CA LEU A 75 11.89 -5.40 8.97
C LEU A 75 13.29 -4.81 9.11
N GLN A 76 14.30 -5.42 8.48
CA GLN A 76 15.69 -4.95 8.52
C GLN A 76 16.02 -3.92 7.44
N SER A 77 15.06 -3.55 6.61
CA SER A 77 15.28 -2.61 5.51
C SER A 77 15.49 -1.16 5.96
N ASP A 78 15.27 -0.85 7.22
CA ASP A 78 15.31 0.49 7.82
C ASP A 78 14.12 1.39 7.46
N TYR A 79 13.19 0.91 6.64
CA TYR A 79 12.04 1.71 6.22
C TYR A 79 10.75 1.33 6.94
N VAL A 80 10.77 0.25 7.71
CA VAL A 80 9.57 -0.33 8.32
C VAL A 80 9.61 -0.21 9.83
N ALA A 81 8.54 0.34 10.41
CA ALA A 81 8.38 0.41 11.85
C ALA A 81 7.69 -0.84 12.39
N ASN A 82 6.75 -1.40 11.63
CA ASN A 82 6.02 -2.58 12.05
C ASN A 82 5.50 -3.33 10.82
N LEU A 83 5.28 -4.62 10.96
CA LEU A 83 4.80 -5.47 9.88
C LEU A 83 3.67 -6.34 10.42
N LEU A 84 2.50 -6.22 9.81
CA LEU A 84 1.28 -6.91 10.23
C LEU A 84 0.86 -7.93 9.19
N GLU A 85 0.35 -9.06 9.63
CA GLU A 85 -0.21 -10.06 8.73
C GLU A 85 -1.72 -10.13 8.95
N PRO A 86 -2.54 -9.70 7.96
CA PRO A 86 -3.98 -9.81 8.09
C PRO A 86 -4.41 -11.27 8.28
N PRO A 87 -5.23 -11.57 9.30
CA PRO A 87 -5.61 -12.96 9.58
C PRO A 87 -6.50 -13.55 8.49
N ASN A 88 -7.39 -12.75 7.91
CA ASN A 88 -8.24 -13.22 6.82
C ASN A 88 -7.68 -12.70 5.50
N GLN A 89 -6.83 -13.50 4.89
CA GLN A 89 -6.11 -13.13 3.67
C GLN A 89 -7.05 -12.91 2.49
N ALA A 90 -8.06 -13.76 2.34
CA ALA A 90 -8.99 -13.65 1.23
C ALA A 90 -9.82 -12.35 1.29
N GLU A 91 -10.29 -12.01 2.48
CA GLU A 91 -11.03 -10.77 2.69
C GLU A 91 -10.14 -9.55 2.46
N PHE A 92 -8.91 -9.60 2.96
CA PHE A 92 -7.95 -8.52 2.77
C PHE A 92 -7.68 -8.30 1.28
N GLU A 93 -7.43 -9.36 0.54
CA GLU A 93 -7.15 -9.27 -0.90
C GLU A 93 -8.32 -8.68 -1.66
N SER A 94 -9.55 -9.10 -1.32
CA SER A 94 -10.75 -8.58 -1.95
C SER A 94 -10.89 -7.08 -1.71
N GLN A 95 -10.70 -6.64 -0.47
CA GLN A 95 -10.78 -5.23 -0.11
C GLN A 95 -9.69 -4.41 -0.78
N LEU A 96 -8.48 -4.95 -0.85
CA LEU A 96 -7.36 -4.27 -1.50
C LEU A 96 -7.64 -4.10 -2.99
N ASN A 97 -8.16 -5.14 -3.65
CA ASN A 97 -8.50 -5.06 -5.08
C ASN A 97 -9.58 -4.01 -5.33
N GLU A 98 -10.58 -3.91 -4.47
CA GLU A 98 -11.60 -2.86 -4.58
C GLU A 98 -11.00 -1.47 -4.51
N ILE A 99 -10.05 -1.27 -3.58
CA ILE A 99 -9.37 0.01 -3.41
C ILE A 99 -8.53 0.34 -4.65
N LEU A 100 -7.80 -0.63 -5.17
CA LEU A 100 -6.98 -0.43 -6.37
C LEU A 100 -7.83 -0.08 -7.59
N LEU A 101 -8.98 -0.72 -7.74
CA LEU A 101 -9.92 -0.39 -8.81
C LEU A 101 -10.50 1.02 -8.66
N ALA A 102 -10.82 1.41 -7.43
CA ALA A 102 -11.34 2.74 -7.15
C ALA A 102 -10.31 3.82 -7.48
N VAL A 103 -9.04 3.59 -7.12
CA VAL A 103 -7.95 4.51 -7.44
C VAL A 103 -7.77 4.65 -8.95
N LYS A 104 -7.83 3.54 -9.67
CA LYS A 104 -7.73 3.55 -11.13
C LYS A 104 -8.86 4.35 -11.77
N SER A 105 -10.07 4.22 -11.23
CA SER A 105 -11.23 5.00 -11.69
C SER A 105 -11.05 6.48 -11.43
N MET A 106 -10.44 6.85 -10.30
CA MET A 106 -10.15 8.26 -9.98
C MET A 106 -9.17 8.88 -10.97
N GLU A 107 -8.17 8.13 -11.40
CA GLU A 107 -7.21 8.61 -12.38
C GLU A 107 -7.89 8.90 -13.72
N THR A 108 -8.90 8.12 -14.06
CA THR A 108 -9.66 8.30 -15.30
C THR A 108 -10.64 9.46 -15.18
N ILE A 109 -11.18 9.72 -13.99
CA ILE A 109 -12.16 10.77 -13.74
C ILE A 109 -11.48 11.89 -12.94
N ARG A 110 -10.70 12.69 -13.65
CA ARG A 110 -9.86 13.74 -13.07
C ARG A 110 -10.59 14.82 -12.28
N LEU A 111 -11.91 14.82 -12.30
CA LEU A 111 -12.68 15.98 -11.90
C LEU A 111 -13.78 15.71 -10.87
N VAL A 112 -13.65 14.67 -10.07
CA VAL A 112 -14.62 14.45 -8.99
C VAL A 112 -13.97 14.93 -7.69
N PRO A 113 -14.14 16.22 -7.33
CA PRO A 113 -13.49 16.77 -6.15
C PRO A 113 -14.05 16.21 -4.83
N SER A 114 -15.17 15.49 -4.91
CA SER A 114 -15.81 14.94 -3.73
C SER A 114 -15.17 13.66 -3.22
N ILE A 115 -14.34 12.98 -4.03
CA ILE A 115 -13.68 11.76 -3.62
C ILE A 115 -12.26 12.11 -3.19
N GLY A 116 -12.08 12.26 -1.89
CA GLY A 116 -10.79 12.60 -1.32
C GLY A 116 -10.17 11.46 -0.54
N PRO A 117 -8.92 11.65 -0.10
CA PRO A 117 -8.21 10.62 0.69
C PRO A 117 -8.96 10.21 1.95
N ALA A 118 -9.72 11.12 2.55
CA ALA A 118 -10.46 10.83 3.78
C ALA A 118 -11.49 9.73 3.59
N GLU A 119 -12.17 9.70 2.44
CA GLU A 119 -13.14 8.66 2.15
C GLU A 119 -12.49 7.30 1.97
N PHE A 120 -11.34 7.26 1.29
CA PHE A 120 -10.58 6.04 1.13
C PHE A 120 -9.97 5.59 2.45
N HIS A 121 -9.58 6.54 3.30
CA HIS A 121 -9.08 6.22 4.63
C HIS A 121 -10.16 5.55 5.48
N SER A 122 -11.39 6.01 5.35
CA SER A 122 -12.54 5.38 6.00
C SER A 122 -12.74 3.94 5.51
N ALA A 123 -12.56 3.70 4.21
CA ALA A 123 -12.62 2.35 3.66
C ALA A 123 -11.49 1.48 4.21
N ALA A 124 -10.30 2.06 4.43
CA ALA A 124 -9.16 1.34 4.98
C ALA A 124 -9.41 0.83 6.40
N THR A 125 -10.28 1.48 7.16
CA THR A 125 -10.60 1.02 8.52
C THR A 125 -11.34 -0.32 8.52
N ARG A 126 -11.87 -0.75 7.39
CA ARG A 126 -12.50 -2.06 7.24
C ARG A 126 -11.48 -3.16 7.05
N ILE A 127 -10.24 -2.82 6.75
CA ILE A 127 -9.17 -3.78 6.57
C ILE A 127 -8.67 -4.17 7.95
N PRO A 128 -8.67 -5.47 8.30
CA PRO A 128 -8.19 -5.89 9.62
C PRO A 128 -6.67 -5.75 9.69
N LEU A 129 -6.22 -4.64 10.24
CA LEU A 129 -4.79 -4.30 10.32
C LEU A 129 -4.11 -4.79 11.60
N GLY A 130 -4.84 -5.48 12.44
CA GLY A 130 -4.19 -5.88 13.67
C GLY A 130 -4.56 -7.21 14.17
#